data_0da4d25bf69fda71d9d1d18c88fd6348
#
_entry.id   0da4d25bf69fda71d9d1d18c88fd6348
#
_cell.length_a   1.000
_cell.length_b   1.000
_cell.length_c   1.000
_cell.angle_alpha   90.00
_cell.angle_beta   90.00
_cell.angle_gamma   90.00
#
_symmetry.space_group_name_H-M   'P 1'
#
loop_
_entity.id
_entity.type
_entity.pdbx_description
1 polymer ?
#
loop_
_entity_poly.entity_id
_entity_poly.type
_entity_poly.pdbx_seq_one_letter_code
_entity_poly.pdbx_strand_id
1 'polypeptide(L)'
;MPDLLRFCKGFRLPIGARLNTMTDLICLIGTPQIAHEYNRAMLSPADARRVAQSPQLETRLDWRVSRALKQRATLPIVSLSHSAGNAAVLCASEPIAAGVDIETMKPRDFAALSAWIGNDAERNYLRGRERQPETFYRLWCSKEALIKAAGLDFPADMPRVGYEIIGGKRAGWRVDGQSGWQGVERVLTGGLVVACVWRGEGVRVDFRLPEC
;
A
#
# COMPACT_ATOMS: atom_id res chain seq x y z
N MET A 1 -68.23 -16.03 16.80
CA MET A 1 -67.05 -16.42 16.06
C MET A 1 -66.92 -15.56 14.84
N PRO A 2 -66.25 -14.46 14.88
CA PRO A 2 -65.60 -14.00 13.63
C PRO A 2 -64.16 -13.61 13.81
N ASP A 3 -63.39 -13.99 12.80
CA ASP A 3 -62.31 -13.24 12.13
C ASP A 3 -61.37 -12.34 12.95
N LEU A 4 -60.14 -12.79 13.05
CA LEU A 4 -58.95 -12.00 13.40
C LEU A 4 -57.82 -12.31 12.41
N LEU A 5 -58.08 -11.98 11.13
CA LEU A 5 -57.06 -11.96 10.08
C LEU A 5 -57.20 -10.65 9.34
N ARG A 6 -56.47 -9.61 9.77
CA ARG A 6 -56.06 -8.48 8.87
C ARG A 6 -55.01 -7.62 9.59
N PHE A 7 -53.98 -7.27 8.79
CA PHE A 7 -52.92 -6.28 9.00
C PHE A 7 -51.53 -6.81 9.42
N CYS A 8 -50.88 -7.51 8.50
CA CYS A 8 -49.46 -7.31 8.33
C CYS A 8 -49.26 -6.67 6.95
N LYS A 9 -49.38 -5.35 6.86
CA LYS A 9 -48.91 -4.58 5.71
C LYS A 9 -47.39 -4.62 5.68
N GLY A 10 -46.85 -5.16 4.58
CA GLY A 10 -45.45 -5.32 4.33
C GLY A 10 -44.62 -4.03 4.50
N PHE A 11 -43.71 -4.06 5.42
CA PHE A 11 -42.60 -3.12 5.46
C PHE A 11 -41.64 -3.55 4.37
N ARG A 12 -41.79 -3.00 3.16
CA ARG A 12 -40.74 -3.07 2.14
C ARG A 12 -39.60 -2.17 2.60
N LEU A 13 -38.53 -2.78 3.08
CA LEU A 13 -37.24 -2.10 3.20
C LEU A 13 -36.87 -1.56 1.79
N PRO A 14 -36.43 -0.30 1.67
CA PRO A 14 -35.96 0.22 0.39
C PRO A 14 -34.74 -0.58 -0.05
N ILE A 15 -34.85 -1.27 -1.17
CA ILE A 15 -33.76 -1.89 -1.89
C ILE A 15 -32.87 -0.75 -2.36
N GLY A 16 -31.71 -0.53 -1.71
CA GLY A 16 -30.73 0.44 -2.19
C GLY A 16 -29.99 1.30 -1.18
N ALA A 17 -30.23 1.18 0.11
CA ALA A 17 -29.31 1.79 1.08
C ALA A 17 -28.05 0.92 1.16
N ARG A 18 -27.04 1.16 0.29
CA ARG A 18 -25.66 0.79 0.61
C ARG A 18 -25.35 1.54 1.91
N LEU A 19 -25.30 0.81 3.02
CA LEU A 19 -24.61 1.29 4.19
C LEU A 19 -23.22 1.67 3.69
N ASN A 20 -22.87 2.95 3.80
CA ASN A 20 -21.57 3.47 3.45
C ASN A 20 -20.57 2.96 4.50
N THR A 21 -20.28 1.66 4.47
CA THR A 21 -19.32 1.03 5.37
C THR A 21 -17.95 1.50 4.94
N MET A 22 -17.31 2.28 5.81
CA MET A 22 -15.93 2.71 5.57
C MET A 22 -15.02 1.48 5.58
N THR A 23 -14.20 1.34 4.55
CA THR A 23 -13.15 0.33 4.51
C THR A 23 -11.95 0.83 5.32
N ASP A 24 -11.53 0.07 6.31
CA ASP A 24 -10.32 0.38 7.06
C ASP A 24 -9.11 -0.27 6.40
N LEU A 25 -8.12 0.55 6.09
CA LEU A 25 -6.77 0.14 5.71
C LEU A 25 -5.84 0.39 6.88
N ILE A 26 -5.16 -0.65 7.36
CA ILE A 26 -4.14 -0.55 8.39
C ILE A 26 -2.78 -0.82 7.78
N CYS A 27 -1.91 0.18 7.78
CA CYS A 27 -0.52 0.08 7.35
C CYS A 27 0.38 -0.14 8.57
N LEU A 28 0.79 -1.38 8.78
CA LEU A 28 1.77 -1.74 9.80
C LEU A 28 3.17 -1.46 9.25
N ILE A 29 3.99 -0.72 9.99
CA ILE A 29 5.36 -0.38 9.60
C ILE A 29 6.31 -0.99 10.61
N GLY A 30 7.30 -1.73 10.15
CA GLY A 30 8.33 -2.36 10.97
C GLY A 30 9.73 -1.90 10.60
N THR A 31 10.54 -1.72 11.61
CA THR A 31 11.95 -1.40 11.51
C THR A 31 12.80 -2.61 11.98
N PRO A 32 14.12 -2.60 11.83
CA PRO A 32 14.99 -3.68 12.28
C PRO A 32 14.76 -4.15 13.73
N GLN A 33 14.25 -3.27 14.58
CA GLN A 33 14.02 -3.55 16.00
C GLN A 33 13.05 -4.71 16.23
N ILE A 34 12.06 -4.91 15.36
CA ILE A 34 11.08 -5.99 15.55
C ILE A 34 11.53 -7.33 14.97
N ALA A 35 12.72 -7.42 14.38
CA ALA A 35 13.21 -8.67 13.79
C ALA A 35 13.33 -9.82 14.81
N HIS A 36 13.48 -9.52 16.10
CA HIS A 36 13.54 -10.53 17.17
C HIS A 36 12.20 -11.21 17.42
N GLU A 37 11.09 -10.61 17.01
CA GLU A 37 9.75 -11.17 17.13
C GLU A 37 9.43 -12.22 16.04
N TYR A 38 10.28 -12.33 15.02
CA TYR A 38 10.11 -13.35 13.99
C TYR A 38 10.00 -14.74 14.62
N ASN A 39 8.88 -15.41 14.36
CA ASN A 39 8.65 -16.77 14.85
C ASN A 39 8.38 -17.70 13.65
N ARG A 40 9.29 -18.65 13.44
CA ARG A 40 9.20 -19.64 12.35
C ARG A 40 7.93 -20.48 12.43
N ALA A 41 7.48 -20.83 13.65
CA ALA A 41 6.28 -21.64 13.85
C ALA A 41 4.98 -20.95 13.44
N MET A 42 5.01 -19.60 13.34
CA MET A 42 3.86 -18.78 12.93
C MET A 42 3.87 -18.41 11.46
N LEU A 43 4.75 -18.98 10.65
CA LEU A 43 4.77 -18.72 9.22
C LEU A 43 3.49 -19.24 8.55
N SER A 44 2.97 -18.45 7.61
CA SER A 44 1.93 -18.94 6.71
C SER A 44 2.42 -20.18 5.92
N PRO A 45 1.53 -21.07 5.46
CA PRO A 45 1.96 -22.22 4.65
C PRO A 45 2.79 -21.82 3.41
N ALA A 46 2.48 -20.67 2.79
CA ALA A 46 3.24 -20.14 1.66
C ALA A 46 4.65 -19.69 2.07
N ASP A 47 4.78 -18.97 3.18
CA ASP A 47 6.10 -18.52 3.67
C ASP A 47 6.94 -19.69 4.19
N ALA A 48 6.32 -20.68 4.83
CA ALA A 48 7.00 -21.90 5.27
C ALA A 48 7.59 -22.68 4.09
N ARG A 49 6.83 -22.82 2.98
CA ARG A 49 7.35 -23.42 1.74
C ARG A 49 8.53 -22.65 1.17
N ARG A 50 8.49 -21.32 1.18
CA ARG A 50 9.61 -20.48 0.71
C ARG A 50 10.87 -20.69 1.55
N VAL A 51 10.73 -20.76 2.86
CA VAL A 51 11.86 -21.05 3.76
C VAL A 51 12.39 -22.46 3.53
N ALA A 52 11.54 -23.46 3.33
CA ALA A 52 11.97 -24.83 3.03
C ALA A 52 12.78 -24.91 1.73
N GLN A 53 12.40 -24.13 0.69
CA GLN A 53 13.12 -24.02 -0.57
C GLN A 53 14.39 -23.15 -0.49
N SER A 54 14.41 -22.17 0.39
CA SER A 54 15.48 -21.17 0.52
C SER A 54 15.72 -20.82 2.00
N PRO A 55 16.38 -21.69 2.79
CA PRO A 55 16.57 -21.49 4.24
C PRO A 55 17.30 -20.19 4.59
N GLN A 56 18.16 -19.70 3.69
CA GLN A 56 18.89 -18.43 3.85
C GLN A 56 17.95 -17.21 3.97
N LEU A 57 16.65 -17.32 3.63
CA LEU A 57 15.69 -16.23 3.85
C LEU A 57 15.60 -15.84 5.33
N GLU A 58 15.74 -16.79 6.25
CA GLU A 58 15.62 -16.55 7.69
C GLU A 58 16.80 -15.74 8.28
N THR A 59 17.90 -15.63 7.56
CA THR A 59 19.04 -14.78 7.94
C THR A 59 18.90 -13.34 7.46
N ARG A 60 17.96 -13.08 6.54
CA ARG A 60 17.73 -11.75 5.97
C ARG A 60 16.88 -10.91 6.92
N LEU A 61 17.37 -9.71 7.23
CA LEU A 61 16.69 -8.79 8.14
C LEU A 61 15.33 -8.36 7.61
N ASP A 62 15.24 -8.00 6.34
CA ASP A 62 13.99 -7.60 5.68
C ASP A 62 12.94 -8.73 5.67
N TRP A 63 13.37 -9.98 5.51
CA TRP A 63 12.48 -11.13 5.67
C TRP A 63 11.91 -11.20 7.09
N ARG A 64 12.77 -11.21 8.11
CA ARG A 64 12.36 -11.33 9.50
C ARG A 64 11.41 -10.22 9.91
N VAL A 65 11.75 -8.96 9.60
CA VAL A 65 10.90 -7.81 9.90
C VAL A 65 9.54 -7.93 9.21
N SER A 66 9.52 -8.24 7.92
CA SER A 66 8.26 -8.36 7.18
C SER A 66 7.38 -9.51 7.69
N ARG A 67 7.97 -10.62 8.15
CA ARG A 67 7.21 -11.76 8.72
C ARG A 67 6.75 -11.49 10.14
N ALA A 68 7.54 -10.82 10.97
CA ALA A 68 7.09 -10.33 12.26
C ALA A 68 5.86 -9.41 12.12
N LEU A 69 5.86 -8.47 11.16
CA LEU A 69 4.68 -7.65 10.86
C LEU A 69 3.47 -8.47 10.40
N LYS A 70 3.67 -9.46 9.52
CA LYS A 70 2.58 -10.35 9.10
C LYS A 70 1.96 -11.10 10.28
N GLN A 71 2.76 -11.48 11.28
CA GLN A 71 2.31 -12.17 12.48
C GLN A 71 1.51 -11.26 13.43
N ARG A 72 1.71 -9.95 13.35
CA ARG A 72 0.93 -8.94 14.09
C ARG A 72 -0.37 -8.52 13.37
N ALA A 73 -0.55 -8.91 12.11
CA ALA A 73 -1.71 -8.52 11.33
C ALA A 73 -2.99 -9.16 11.88
N THR A 74 -3.98 -8.35 12.19
CA THR A 74 -5.31 -8.79 12.70
C THR A 74 -6.39 -8.79 11.61
N LEU A 75 -6.09 -8.23 10.44
CA LEU A 75 -6.96 -8.18 9.27
C LEU A 75 -6.27 -8.87 8.08
N PRO A 76 -7.02 -9.23 7.03
CA PRO A 76 -6.44 -9.76 5.79
C PRO A 76 -5.37 -8.85 5.21
N ILE A 77 -4.22 -9.44 4.88
CA ILE A 77 -3.09 -8.74 4.27
C ILE A 77 -3.35 -8.62 2.77
N VAL A 78 -3.32 -7.40 2.24
CA VAL A 78 -3.54 -7.10 0.82
C VAL A 78 -2.25 -6.74 0.08
N SER A 79 -1.25 -6.19 0.78
CA SER A 79 0.04 -5.82 0.16
C SER A 79 1.17 -5.83 1.17
N LEU A 80 2.40 -6.00 0.67
CA LEU A 80 3.63 -5.98 1.46
C LEU A 80 4.77 -5.36 0.67
N SER A 81 5.59 -4.55 1.35
CA SER A 81 6.86 -4.06 0.83
C SER A 81 7.95 -4.10 1.89
N HIS A 82 9.21 -4.10 1.46
CA HIS A 82 10.35 -4.00 2.37
C HIS A 82 11.55 -3.36 1.67
N SER A 83 12.32 -2.56 2.41
CA SER A 83 13.53 -1.89 1.93
C SER A 83 14.51 -1.68 3.07
N ALA A 84 15.77 -2.06 2.85
CA ALA A 84 16.89 -1.85 3.79
C ALA A 84 16.58 -2.26 5.24
N GLY A 85 15.99 -3.42 5.44
CA GLY A 85 15.64 -3.97 6.76
C GLY A 85 14.35 -3.41 7.36
N ASN A 86 13.65 -2.49 6.68
CA ASN A 86 12.34 -2.01 7.07
C ASN A 86 11.27 -2.73 6.24
N ALA A 87 10.04 -2.77 6.74
CA ALA A 87 8.92 -3.34 6.01
C ALA A 87 7.62 -2.59 6.27
N ALA A 88 6.69 -2.69 5.31
CA ALA A 88 5.30 -2.26 5.47
C ALA A 88 4.36 -3.39 5.05
N VAL A 89 3.34 -3.62 5.86
CA VAL A 89 2.26 -4.58 5.58
C VAL A 89 0.95 -3.82 5.59
N LEU A 90 0.22 -3.86 4.47
CA LEU A 90 -1.09 -3.25 4.34
C LEU A 90 -2.17 -4.31 4.53
N CYS A 91 -3.06 -4.06 5.49
CA CYS A 91 -4.20 -4.90 5.79
C CYS A 91 -5.49 -4.16 5.46
N ALA A 92 -6.55 -4.88 5.10
CA ALA A 92 -7.85 -4.31 4.79
C ALA A 92 -8.97 -5.05 5.50
N SER A 93 -10.00 -4.31 5.96
CA SER A 93 -11.21 -4.90 6.57
C SER A 93 -12.12 -5.55 5.52
N GLU A 94 -12.07 -5.07 4.28
CA GLU A 94 -12.88 -5.53 3.15
C GLU A 94 -12.01 -5.76 1.91
N PRO A 95 -12.44 -6.60 0.96
CA PRO A 95 -11.74 -6.76 -0.31
C PRO A 95 -11.63 -5.44 -1.09
N ILE A 96 -10.40 -5.02 -1.38
CA ILE A 96 -10.11 -3.76 -2.06
C ILE A 96 -8.84 -3.88 -2.89
N ALA A 97 -8.80 -3.21 -4.04
CA ALA A 97 -7.56 -3.01 -4.77
C ALA A 97 -6.72 -1.97 -4.02
N ALA A 98 -5.70 -2.42 -3.29
CA ALA A 98 -4.82 -1.55 -2.51
C ALA A 98 -3.38 -2.08 -2.51
N GLY A 99 -2.44 -1.15 -2.37
CA GLY A 99 -1.02 -1.46 -2.37
C GLY A 99 -0.23 -0.58 -1.42
N VAL A 100 0.89 -1.10 -0.96
CA VAL A 100 1.86 -0.37 -0.14
C VAL A 100 3.25 -0.51 -0.70
N ASP A 101 4.01 0.57 -0.60
CA ASP A 101 5.45 0.53 -0.80
C ASP A 101 6.17 1.34 0.27
N ILE A 102 7.39 0.91 0.62
CA ILE A 102 8.26 1.57 1.60
C ILE A 102 9.68 1.59 1.09
N GLU A 103 10.33 2.75 1.18
CA GLU A 103 11.71 2.93 0.78
C GLU A 103 12.52 3.74 1.78
N THR A 104 13.79 3.38 1.92
CA THR A 104 14.78 4.19 2.63
C THR A 104 15.44 5.15 1.65
N MET A 105 15.34 6.45 1.92
CA MET A 105 15.99 7.46 1.09
C MET A 105 17.51 7.29 1.11
N LYS A 106 18.10 7.21 -0.07
CA LYS A 106 19.56 7.14 -0.30
C LYS A 106 19.92 8.06 -1.45
N PRO A 107 21.14 8.61 -1.48
CA PRO A 107 21.65 9.31 -2.64
C PRO A 107 21.62 8.42 -3.89
N ARG A 108 21.08 8.93 -4.98
CA ARG A 108 20.94 8.26 -6.28
C ARG A 108 21.12 9.27 -7.40
N ASP A 109 21.31 8.80 -8.60
CA ASP A 109 21.13 9.59 -9.81
C ASP A 109 19.63 9.74 -10.09
N PHE A 110 19.02 10.73 -9.44
CA PHE A 110 17.58 10.96 -9.56
C PHE A 110 17.17 11.42 -10.97
N ALA A 111 18.07 12.06 -11.72
CA ALA A 111 17.80 12.48 -13.08
C ALA A 111 17.64 11.26 -14.00
N ALA A 112 18.59 10.32 -13.96
CA ALA A 112 18.53 9.07 -14.71
C ALA A 112 17.34 8.21 -14.30
N LEU A 113 17.08 8.08 -12.99
CA LEU A 113 15.94 7.31 -12.49
C LEU A 113 14.60 7.93 -12.90
N SER A 114 14.46 9.26 -12.81
CA SER A 114 13.25 9.96 -13.23
C SER A 114 12.97 9.82 -14.73
N ALA A 115 14.03 9.83 -15.54
CA ALA A 115 13.92 9.59 -16.99
C ALA A 115 13.40 8.17 -17.29
N TRP A 116 13.78 7.20 -16.48
CA TRP A 116 13.40 5.80 -16.65
C TRP A 116 11.97 5.51 -16.18
N ILE A 117 11.57 6.00 -14.99
CA ILE A 117 10.28 5.63 -14.38
C ILE A 117 9.14 6.58 -14.76
N GLY A 118 9.44 7.84 -15.09
CA GLY A 118 8.47 8.91 -15.25
C GLY A 118 7.93 9.05 -16.67
N ASN A 119 6.68 9.44 -16.80
CA ASN A 119 6.17 10.04 -18.02
C ASN A 119 6.62 11.52 -18.16
N ASP A 120 6.31 12.17 -19.26
CA ASP A 120 6.73 13.56 -19.52
C ASP A 120 6.24 14.54 -18.45
N ALA A 121 5.01 14.41 -17.99
CA ALA A 121 4.42 15.28 -16.98
C ALA A 121 5.13 15.12 -15.63
N GLU A 122 5.44 13.89 -15.24
CA GLU A 122 6.16 13.58 -14.00
C GLU A 122 7.64 14.02 -14.07
N ARG A 123 8.29 13.81 -15.21
CA ARG A 123 9.66 14.32 -15.42
C ARG A 123 9.72 15.86 -15.32
N ASN A 124 8.74 16.54 -15.90
CA ASN A 124 8.63 18.00 -15.78
C ASN A 124 8.31 18.43 -14.34
N TYR A 125 7.46 17.67 -13.63
CA TYR A 125 7.15 17.92 -12.21
C TYR A 125 8.39 17.75 -11.32
N LEU A 126 9.23 16.76 -11.57
CA LEU A 126 10.47 16.52 -10.82
C LEU A 126 11.60 17.49 -11.18
N ARG A 127 11.58 18.07 -12.41
CA ARG A 127 12.62 19.01 -12.87
C ARG A 127 12.74 20.20 -11.91
N GLY A 128 13.96 20.51 -11.50
CA GLY A 128 14.23 21.54 -10.50
C GLY A 128 14.00 21.07 -9.05
N ARG A 129 13.56 19.82 -8.87
CA ARG A 129 13.39 19.17 -7.56
C ARG A 129 14.39 18.03 -7.35
N GLU A 130 15.34 17.85 -8.24
CA GLU A 130 16.34 16.75 -8.24
C GLU A 130 17.22 16.77 -6.98
N ARG A 131 17.31 17.92 -6.32
CA ARG A 131 18.02 18.06 -5.02
C ARG A 131 17.14 17.68 -3.80
N GLN A 132 15.90 17.27 -4.05
CA GLN A 132 14.96 16.85 -3.01
C GLN A 132 14.70 15.34 -3.14
N PRO A 133 15.52 14.49 -2.54
CA PRO A 133 15.34 13.04 -2.58
C PRO A 133 13.93 12.61 -2.22
N GLU A 134 13.33 13.30 -1.24
CA GLU A 134 11.97 13.05 -0.77
C GLU A 134 10.94 13.10 -1.91
N THR A 135 11.00 14.11 -2.79
CA THR A 135 10.02 14.25 -3.89
C THR A 135 10.10 13.07 -4.85
N PHE A 136 11.31 12.61 -5.16
CA PHE A 136 11.52 11.42 -5.98
C PHE A 136 10.98 10.16 -5.30
N TYR A 137 11.35 9.93 -4.02
CA TYR A 137 10.95 8.72 -3.30
C TYR A 137 9.44 8.66 -3.03
N ARG A 138 8.77 9.79 -2.85
CA ARG A 138 7.30 9.85 -2.79
C ARG A 138 6.68 9.34 -4.09
N LEU A 139 7.16 9.82 -5.25
CA LEU A 139 6.69 9.34 -6.55
C LEU A 139 7.03 7.86 -6.75
N TRP A 140 8.26 7.45 -6.44
CA TRP A 140 8.70 6.06 -6.56
C TRP A 140 7.81 5.10 -5.76
N CYS A 141 7.65 5.35 -4.46
CA CYS A 141 6.78 4.53 -3.59
C CYS A 141 5.33 4.51 -4.08
N SER A 142 4.80 5.66 -4.53
CA SER A 142 3.45 5.71 -5.09
C SER A 142 3.30 4.84 -6.33
N LYS A 143 4.29 4.85 -7.23
CA LYS A 143 4.28 4.02 -8.44
C LYS A 143 4.34 2.53 -8.11
N GLU A 144 5.27 2.10 -7.25
CA GLU A 144 5.36 0.70 -6.84
C GLU A 144 4.10 0.21 -6.11
N ALA A 145 3.53 1.05 -5.24
CA ALA A 145 2.27 0.75 -4.58
C ALA A 145 1.12 0.60 -5.59
N LEU A 146 1.03 1.48 -6.60
CA LEU A 146 0.02 1.41 -7.67
C LEU A 146 0.19 0.17 -8.54
N ILE A 147 1.42 -0.19 -8.92
CA ILE A 147 1.72 -1.42 -9.67
C ILE A 147 1.19 -2.64 -8.91
N LYS A 148 1.51 -2.74 -7.61
CA LYS A 148 1.03 -3.83 -6.74
C LYS A 148 -0.50 -3.86 -6.65
N ALA A 149 -1.12 -2.70 -6.45
CA ALA A 149 -2.57 -2.57 -6.30
C ALA A 149 -3.35 -2.87 -7.57
N ALA A 150 -2.81 -2.47 -8.72
CA ALA A 150 -3.44 -2.65 -10.03
C ALA A 150 -3.10 -3.99 -10.70
N GLY A 151 -2.24 -4.83 -10.08
CA GLY A 151 -1.80 -6.10 -10.66
C GLY A 151 -1.00 -5.93 -11.95
N LEU A 152 -0.16 -4.90 -12.01
CA LEU A 152 0.67 -4.56 -13.16
C LEU A 152 2.10 -5.10 -12.98
N ASP A 153 2.88 -5.09 -14.06
CA ASP A 153 4.24 -5.64 -14.09
C ASP A 153 5.30 -4.56 -13.81
N PHE A 154 6.17 -4.84 -12.85
CA PHE A 154 7.37 -4.07 -12.61
C PHE A 154 8.56 -4.64 -13.41
N PRO A 155 9.35 -3.82 -14.09
CA PRO A 155 9.29 -2.36 -14.20
C PRO A 155 8.51 -1.86 -15.43
N ALA A 156 7.96 -2.75 -16.25
CA ALA A 156 7.41 -2.45 -17.56
C ALA A 156 6.28 -1.39 -17.52
N ASP A 157 5.46 -1.44 -16.48
CA ASP A 157 4.31 -0.55 -16.35
C ASP A 157 4.59 0.72 -15.52
N MET A 158 5.85 0.97 -15.10
CA MET A 158 6.20 2.17 -14.33
C MET A 158 5.74 3.50 -14.99
N PRO A 159 5.88 3.71 -16.31
CA PRO A 159 5.38 4.93 -16.94
C PRO A 159 3.85 5.09 -16.94
N ARG A 160 3.11 3.99 -16.79
CA ARG A 160 1.63 3.95 -16.85
C ARG A 160 0.97 4.31 -15.54
N VAL A 161 1.71 4.35 -14.45
CA VAL A 161 1.21 4.65 -13.11
C VAL A 161 1.94 5.84 -12.51
N GLY A 162 1.38 6.47 -11.46
CA GLY A 162 2.05 7.50 -10.69
C GLY A 162 1.15 8.68 -10.35
N TYR A 163 1.67 9.90 -10.52
CA TYR A 163 0.90 11.10 -10.24
C TYR A 163 0.08 11.56 -11.44
N GLU A 164 -1.13 12.02 -11.16
CA GLU A 164 -1.86 12.88 -12.05
C GLU A 164 -1.33 14.30 -11.89
N ILE A 165 -0.79 14.88 -12.96
CA ILE A 165 -0.20 16.23 -12.95
C ILE A 165 -1.06 17.13 -13.82
N ILE A 166 -1.63 18.19 -13.23
CA ILE A 166 -2.45 19.20 -13.89
C ILE A 166 -1.84 20.57 -13.62
N GLY A 167 -1.52 21.33 -14.68
CA GLY A 167 -0.92 22.66 -14.53
C GLY A 167 0.42 22.66 -13.78
N GLY A 168 1.22 21.59 -13.91
CA GLY A 168 2.51 21.44 -13.23
C GLY A 168 2.40 21.12 -11.73
N LYS A 169 1.20 20.84 -11.22
CA LYS A 169 0.93 20.46 -9.82
C LYS A 169 0.37 19.06 -9.75
N ARG A 170 0.69 18.34 -8.69
CA ARG A 170 0.09 17.05 -8.39
C ARG A 170 -1.40 17.25 -8.05
N ALA A 171 -2.28 16.58 -8.78
CA ALA A 171 -3.72 16.58 -8.57
C ALA A 171 -4.22 15.28 -7.93
N GLY A 172 -3.52 14.15 -8.14
CA GLY A 172 -3.95 12.86 -7.62
C GLY A 172 -2.99 11.74 -8.00
N TRP A 173 -3.55 10.54 -8.04
CA TRP A 173 -2.89 9.31 -8.50
C TRP A 173 -3.49 8.84 -9.81
N ARG A 174 -2.65 8.26 -10.66
CA ARG A 174 -2.99 7.83 -12.02
C ARG A 174 -2.58 6.37 -12.23
N VAL A 175 -3.49 5.62 -12.82
CA VAL A 175 -3.23 4.35 -13.50
C VAL A 175 -3.89 4.46 -14.86
N ASP A 176 -3.14 4.30 -15.94
CA ASP A 176 -3.66 4.46 -17.30
C ASP A 176 -4.85 3.52 -17.56
N GLY A 177 -5.93 4.09 -18.10
CA GLY A 177 -7.17 3.38 -18.37
C GLY A 177 -8.03 3.03 -17.14
N GLN A 178 -7.66 3.52 -15.95
CA GLN A 178 -8.40 3.27 -14.72
C GLN A 178 -8.60 4.56 -13.93
N SER A 179 -9.81 4.76 -13.40
CA SER A 179 -10.18 5.90 -12.56
C SER A 179 -10.38 5.50 -11.09
N GLY A 180 -10.51 6.50 -10.21
CA GLY A 180 -10.87 6.31 -8.80
C GLY A 180 -9.70 5.92 -7.90
N TRP A 181 -8.45 6.12 -8.35
CA TRP A 181 -7.26 5.88 -7.54
C TRP A 181 -7.03 7.01 -6.55
N GLN A 182 -6.74 6.64 -5.33
CA GLN A 182 -6.42 7.52 -4.21
C GLN A 182 -5.20 7.00 -3.47
N GLY A 183 -4.65 7.81 -2.58
CA GLY A 183 -3.50 7.38 -1.80
C GLY A 183 -3.07 8.41 -0.76
N VAL A 184 -2.14 8.00 0.04
CA VAL A 184 -1.49 8.82 1.06
C VAL A 184 -0.03 8.43 1.17
N GLU A 185 0.81 9.42 1.39
CA GLU A 185 2.24 9.24 1.61
C GLU A 185 2.64 9.79 2.97
N ARG A 186 3.63 9.16 3.57
CA ARG A 186 4.27 9.63 4.80
C ARG A 186 5.79 9.60 4.64
N VAL A 187 6.44 10.61 5.18
CA VAL A 187 7.87 10.58 5.46
C VAL A 187 8.03 10.40 6.95
N LEU A 188 8.75 9.37 7.30
CA LEU A 188 8.97 8.96 8.68
C LEU A 188 10.40 9.28 9.09
N THR A 189 10.66 9.24 10.39
CA THR A 189 12.02 9.40 10.95
C THR A 189 12.98 8.38 10.32
N GLY A 190 14.26 8.73 10.23
CA GLY A 190 15.26 7.87 9.61
C GLY A 190 15.22 7.84 8.08
N GLY A 191 14.52 8.79 7.45
CA GLY A 191 14.50 8.90 5.99
C GLY A 191 13.69 7.80 5.30
N LEU A 192 12.67 7.28 5.96
CA LEU A 192 11.74 6.32 5.36
C LEU A 192 10.61 7.06 4.66
N VAL A 193 10.28 6.61 3.45
CA VAL A 193 9.07 7.04 2.72
C VAL A 193 8.16 5.85 2.56
N VAL A 194 6.88 6.02 2.87
CA VAL A 194 5.86 5.00 2.67
C VAL A 194 4.69 5.59 1.87
N ALA A 195 4.17 4.83 0.93
CA ALA A 195 2.96 5.16 0.19
C ALA A 195 1.94 4.03 0.32
N CYS A 196 0.71 4.39 0.65
CA CYS A 196 -0.46 3.52 0.56
C CYS A 196 -1.38 4.06 -0.53
N VAL A 197 -1.81 3.21 -1.44
CA VAL A 197 -2.75 3.57 -2.52
C VAL A 197 -3.91 2.59 -2.54
N TRP A 198 -5.05 3.05 -3.02
CA TRP A 198 -6.24 2.22 -3.16
C TRP A 198 -7.15 2.75 -4.26
N ARG A 199 -8.10 1.92 -4.68
CA ARG A 199 -9.12 2.31 -5.64
C ARG A 199 -10.50 2.34 -4.99
N GLY A 200 -11.21 3.46 -5.09
CA GLY A 200 -12.55 3.66 -4.54
C GLY A 200 -12.61 4.74 -3.47
N GLU A 201 -13.82 4.98 -2.97
CA GLU A 201 -14.14 5.99 -1.96
C GLU A 201 -14.46 5.34 -0.60
N GLY A 202 -14.61 6.15 0.44
CA GLY A 202 -15.00 5.67 1.76
C GLY A 202 -13.90 4.84 2.45
N VAL A 203 -12.64 5.17 2.24
CA VAL A 203 -11.49 4.47 2.83
C VAL A 203 -10.82 5.34 3.90
N ARG A 204 -10.53 4.74 5.04
CA ARG A 204 -9.72 5.31 6.11
C ARG A 204 -8.39 4.56 6.20
N VAL A 205 -7.29 5.28 6.25
CA VAL A 205 -5.95 4.69 6.38
C VAL A 205 -5.35 5.04 7.75
N ASP A 206 -4.97 4.01 8.48
CA ASP A 206 -4.29 4.12 9.78
C ASP A 206 -2.85 3.58 9.67
N PHE A 207 -1.87 4.42 10.00
CA PHE A 207 -0.45 4.05 10.01
C PHE A 207 -0.02 3.70 11.43
N ARG A 208 0.44 2.47 11.62
CA ARG A 208 0.90 1.97 12.91
C ARG A 208 2.38 1.63 12.87
N LEU A 209 3.16 2.36 13.65
CA LEU A 209 4.53 2.00 13.95
C LEU A 209 4.54 1.03 15.15
N PRO A 210 5.54 0.14 15.26
CA PRO A 210 5.69 -0.65 16.48
C PRO A 210 5.89 0.30 17.66
N GLU A 211 5.20 0.03 18.73
CA GLU A 211 5.49 0.68 20.01
C GLU A 211 6.92 0.30 20.42
N CYS A 212 7.70 1.32 20.84
CA CYS A 212 9.05 1.14 21.34
C CYS A 212 9.05 0.47 22.72
#